data_28cf3a68a2f01d64c59de5a03271a50e
#
_entry.id   28cf3a68a2f01d64c59de5a03271a50e
#
_cell.length_a   1.000
_cell.length_b   1.000
_cell.length_c   1.000
_cell.angle_alpha   90.00
_cell.angle_beta   90.00
_cell.angle_gamma   90.00
#
_symmetry.space_group_name_H-M   'P 1'
#
loop_
_entity.id
_entity.type
_entity.pdbx_description
1 polymer ?
#
loop_
_entity_poly.entity_id
_entity_poly.type
_entity_poly.pdbx_seq_one_letter_code
_entity_poly.pdbx_strand_id
1 'polypeptide(L)'
;MISRKEHKDEILKMFNSFRGNFLWPQEGNCVETVTQNKETLAVDYKHQPDTFWKKNLSREAYHVCRQKGTEKAFSGIYDNFSKEGTYMCACCGGDYPLYSSAAKFDSKTGWPSFWEPINLSHIELVKETNLINRFLGTRVEVRCARCDSHLGHVFDDGPPPTGKRYCMNSVALTFVPNGETPKRTFPAE
;
A
#
# COMPACT_ATOMS: atom_id res chain seq x y z
N MET A 1 7.48 23.50 44.27
CA MET A 1 6.86 22.21 43.78
C MET A 1 5.41 22.23 44.19
N ILE A 2 4.53 22.60 43.30
CA ILE A 2 3.08 22.63 43.54
C ILE A 2 2.56 21.19 43.31
N SER A 3 1.80 20.65 44.27
CA SER A 3 1.39 19.26 44.28
C SER A 3 0.31 19.01 43.19
N ARG A 4 0.29 17.79 42.63
CA ARG A 4 -0.69 17.36 41.62
C ARG A 4 -2.17 17.49 42.06
N LYS A 5 -2.40 17.71 43.36
CA LYS A 5 -3.73 17.90 43.93
C LYS A 5 -4.24 19.32 43.77
N GLU A 6 -3.34 20.30 43.92
CA GLU A 6 -3.68 21.74 43.79
C GLU A 6 -4.01 22.11 42.33
N HIS A 7 -3.38 21.47 41.37
CA HIS A 7 -3.65 21.74 39.94
C HIS A 7 -5.03 21.21 39.45
N LYS A 8 -5.54 20.15 40.10
CA LYS A 8 -6.91 19.64 39.80
C LYS A 8 -8.01 20.52 40.35
N ASP A 9 -7.78 21.14 41.49
CA ASP A 9 -8.78 21.99 42.17
C ASP A 9 -8.93 23.35 41.47
N GLU A 10 -7.89 23.88 40.84
CA GLU A 10 -7.96 25.09 40.03
C GLU A 10 -8.75 24.88 38.72
N ILE A 11 -8.57 23.74 38.05
CA ILE A 11 -9.33 23.42 36.83
C ILE A 11 -10.81 23.26 37.14
N LEU A 12 -11.19 22.67 38.29
CA LEU A 12 -12.57 22.52 38.69
C LEU A 12 -13.27 23.84 39.04
N LYS A 13 -12.53 24.80 39.57
CA LYS A 13 -13.04 26.15 39.85
C LYS A 13 -13.30 26.98 38.61
N MET A 14 -12.52 26.80 37.55
CA MET A 14 -12.76 27.48 36.24
C MET A 14 -14.02 26.96 35.55
N PHE A 15 -14.36 25.68 35.69
CA PHE A 15 -15.58 25.13 35.09
C PHE A 15 -16.89 25.54 35.77
N ASN A 16 -16.85 25.90 37.06
CA ASN A 16 -18.04 26.31 37.82
C ASN A 16 -18.38 27.82 37.71
N SER A 17 -17.51 28.63 37.12
CA SER A 17 -17.76 30.10 36.97
C SER A 17 -18.55 30.47 35.72
N PHE A 18 -18.92 29.52 34.84
CA PHE A 18 -19.67 29.77 33.62
C PHE A 18 -21.13 29.28 33.67
N ARG A 19 -21.77 29.25 34.85
CA ARG A 19 -23.24 29.09 34.97
C ARG A 19 -23.92 30.44 35.06
N GLY A 20 -24.00 31.13 33.93
CA GLY A 20 -24.82 32.32 33.76
C GLY A 20 -25.77 32.14 32.58
N ASN A 21 -27.07 32.00 32.87
CA ASN A 21 -28.27 32.25 32.05
C ASN A 21 -28.13 32.06 30.54
N PHE A 22 -28.34 30.85 30.03
CA PHE A 22 -28.74 30.61 28.66
C PHE A 22 -30.14 29.99 28.63
N LEU A 23 -31.10 30.80 28.19
CA LEU A 23 -32.47 30.37 27.89
C LEU A 23 -32.44 29.43 26.68
N TRP A 24 -32.89 28.20 26.87
CA TRP A 24 -33.13 27.24 25.78
C TRP A 24 -34.42 27.61 25.04
N PRO A 25 -34.44 27.71 23.70
CA PRO A 25 -35.68 27.75 22.92
C PRO A 25 -36.32 26.34 22.96
N GLN A 26 -37.62 26.34 23.23
CA GLN A 26 -38.46 25.13 23.23
C GLN A 26 -38.59 24.55 21.82
N GLU A 27 -38.52 23.23 21.78
CA GLU A 27 -38.98 22.25 20.80
C GLU A 27 -39.50 22.72 19.43
N GLY A 28 -38.64 22.66 18.42
CA GLY A 28 -39.03 22.51 17.03
C GLY A 28 -38.47 21.19 16.51
N ASN A 29 -39.34 20.31 15.97
CA ASN A 29 -39.04 19.05 15.36
C ASN A 29 -37.90 19.18 14.33
N CYS A 30 -36.66 18.92 14.74
CA CYS A 30 -35.55 18.70 13.84
C CYS A 30 -35.51 17.22 13.55
N VAL A 31 -35.95 16.82 12.36
CA VAL A 31 -35.65 15.52 11.79
C VAL A 31 -34.17 15.53 11.57
N GLU A 32 -33.41 14.95 12.52
CA GLU A 32 -32.01 14.65 12.32
C GLU A 32 -31.92 13.62 11.20
N THR A 33 -31.61 14.12 10.00
CA THR A 33 -31.00 13.27 8.97
C THR A 33 -29.68 12.83 9.51
N VAL A 34 -29.69 11.65 10.15
CA VAL A 34 -28.48 10.89 10.45
C VAL A 34 -27.86 10.53 9.10
N THR A 35 -27.03 11.43 8.56
CA THR A 35 -26.06 11.04 7.55
C THR A 35 -25.12 10.05 8.24
N GLN A 36 -25.44 8.77 8.12
CA GLN A 36 -24.50 7.71 8.41
C GLN A 36 -23.31 7.94 7.48
N ASN A 37 -22.27 8.60 7.99
CA ASN A 37 -20.94 8.51 7.43
C ASN A 37 -20.59 7.02 7.50
N LYS A 38 -20.82 6.32 6.40
CA LYS A 38 -20.31 4.99 6.15
C LYS A 38 -18.79 5.17 6.06
N GLU A 39 -18.11 5.20 7.21
CA GLU A 39 -16.67 4.99 7.25
C GLU A 39 -16.45 3.68 6.53
N THR A 40 -15.93 3.77 5.33
CA THR A 40 -15.52 2.61 4.54
C THR A 40 -14.37 2.00 5.33
N LEU A 41 -14.66 0.97 6.15
CA LEU A 41 -13.64 0.23 6.87
C LEU A 41 -12.59 -0.19 5.85
N ALA A 42 -11.36 0.27 6.05
CA ALA A 42 -10.26 -0.06 5.16
C ALA A 42 -10.11 -1.58 5.15
N VAL A 43 -10.17 -2.19 3.96
CA VAL A 43 -10.03 -3.65 3.82
C VAL A 43 -8.66 -4.07 4.36
N ASP A 44 -8.65 -4.98 5.32
CA ASP A 44 -7.42 -5.61 5.80
C ASP A 44 -6.97 -6.69 4.82
N TYR A 45 -6.21 -6.27 3.81
CA TYR A 45 -5.70 -7.17 2.77
C TYR A 45 -4.67 -8.17 3.31
N LYS A 46 -3.96 -7.85 4.39
CA LYS A 46 -2.89 -8.70 4.91
C LYS A 46 -3.42 -10.03 5.46
N HIS A 47 -4.59 -9.99 6.07
CA HIS A 47 -5.21 -11.14 6.72
C HIS A 47 -6.33 -11.79 5.90
N GLN A 48 -6.46 -11.47 4.61
CA GLN A 48 -7.45 -12.11 3.76
C GLN A 48 -7.15 -13.61 3.56
N PRO A 49 -8.19 -14.47 3.60
CA PRO A 49 -8.03 -15.90 3.37
C PRO A 49 -7.62 -16.20 1.93
N ASP A 50 -7.03 -17.37 1.69
CA ASP A 50 -6.58 -17.79 0.37
C ASP A 50 -7.71 -17.83 -0.67
N THR A 51 -8.93 -18.16 -0.25
CA THR A 51 -10.14 -18.14 -1.09
C THR A 51 -10.45 -16.76 -1.64
N PHE A 52 -10.19 -15.68 -0.88
CA PHE A 52 -10.34 -14.30 -1.34
C PHE A 52 -9.41 -14.05 -2.54
N TRP A 53 -8.15 -14.43 -2.44
CA TRP A 53 -7.16 -14.24 -3.49
C TRP A 53 -7.48 -15.03 -4.75
N LYS A 54 -7.88 -16.30 -4.60
CA LYS A 54 -8.30 -17.14 -5.73
C LYS A 54 -9.52 -16.61 -6.46
N LYS A 55 -10.45 -15.97 -5.74
CA LYS A 55 -11.65 -15.36 -6.34
C LYS A 55 -11.34 -14.06 -7.10
N ASN A 56 -10.41 -13.26 -6.60
CA ASN A 56 -10.19 -11.88 -7.06
C ASN A 56 -8.97 -11.71 -7.98
N LEU A 57 -8.06 -12.66 -8.02
CA LEU A 57 -6.87 -12.62 -8.88
C LEU A 57 -7.03 -13.57 -10.08
N SER A 58 -6.42 -13.20 -11.21
CA SER A 58 -6.24 -14.16 -12.29
C SER A 58 -5.35 -15.32 -11.83
N ARG A 59 -5.40 -16.45 -12.51
CA ARG A 59 -4.55 -17.62 -12.21
C ARG A 59 -3.06 -17.23 -12.18
N GLU A 60 -2.62 -16.40 -13.11
CA GLU A 60 -1.24 -15.94 -13.20
C GLU A 60 -0.87 -14.99 -12.05
N ALA A 61 -1.73 -13.99 -11.77
CA ALA A 61 -1.54 -13.07 -10.64
C ALA A 61 -1.50 -13.82 -9.31
N TYR A 62 -2.39 -14.81 -9.13
CA TYR A 62 -2.38 -15.65 -7.93
C TYR A 62 -1.07 -16.44 -7.82
N HIS A 63 -0.62 -17.08 -8.92
CA HIS A 63 0.63 -17.83 -8.94
C HIS A 63 1.84 -16.94 -8.57
N VAL A 64 1.93 -15.76 -9.16
CA VAL A 64 3.04 -14.83 -8.88
C VAL A 64 2.92 -14.23 -7.48
N CYS A 65 1.79 -13.62 -7.16
CA CYS A 65 1.67 -12.78 -5.97
C CYS A 65 1.45 -13.56 -4.67
N ARG A 66 0.85 -14.76 -4.75
CA ARG A 66 0.53 -15.56 -3.54
C ARG A 66 1.35 -16.85 -3.41
N GLN A 67 1.86 -17.39 -4.52
CA GLN A 67 2.69 -18.60 -4.54
C GLN A 67 4.17 -18.31 -4.83
N LYS A 68 4.57 -17.01 -4.88
CA LYS A 68 5.95 -16.56 -5.15
C LYS A 68 6.49 -17.04 -6.49
N GLY A 69 5.62 -17.13 -7.50
CA GLY A 69 6.00 -17.41 -8.87
C GLY A 69 6.72 -16.24 -9.52
N THR A 70 7.17 -16.45 -10.75
CA THR A 70 7.75 -15.41 -11.60
C THR A 70 7.09 -15.53 -12.98
N GLU A 71 6.61 -14.41 -13.53
CA GLU A 71 6.11 -14.37 -14.92
C GLU A 71 7.25 -14.65 -15.90
N LYS A 72 6.92 -15.10 -17.10
CA LYS A 72 7.95 -15.35 -18.13
C LYS A 72 8.60 -14.01 -18.54
N ALA A 73 9.93 -14.00 -18.67
CA ALA A 73 10.65 -12.82 -19.15
C ALA A 73 10.11 -12.35 -20.50
N PHE A 74 10.02 -11.04 -20.70
CA PHE A 74 9.51 -10.36 -21.91
C PHE A 74 8.03 -10.63 -22.22
N SER A 75 7.26 -11.21 -21.30
CA SER A 75 5.81 -11.42 -21.47
C SER A 75 4.96 -10.37 -20.80
N GLY A 76 5.49 -9.65 -19.82
CA GLY A 76 4.77 -8.68 -19.03
C GLY A 76 4.53 -7.36 -19.78
N ILE A 77 3.32 -6.80 -19.63
CA ILE A 77 2.90 -5.57 -20.34
C ILE A 77 3.69 -4.33 -19.95
N TYR A 78 4.36 -4.33 -18.80
CA TYR A 78 5.10 -3.16 -18.29
C TYR A 78 6.61 -3.22 -18.52
N ASP A 79 7.15 -4.27 -19.14
CA ASP A 79 8.58 -4.33 -19.48
C ASP A 79 8.98 -3.13 -20.37
N ASN A 80 8.41 -3.03 -21.57
CA ASN A 80 8.67 -1.94 -22.53
C ASN A 80 7.67 -0.78 -22.42
N PHE A 81 7.06 -0.57 -21.24
CA PHE A 81 6.05 0.47 -21.04
C PHE A 81 6.69 1.76 -20.54
N SER A 82 6.40 2.91 -21.22
CA SER A 82 7.08 4.19 -20.99
C SER A 82 6.15 5.37 -20.69
N LYS A 83 4.84 5.14 -20.45
CA LYS A 83 3.93 6.24 -20.08
C LYS A 83 4.25 6.78 -18.70
N GLU A 84 4.00 8.07 -18.50
CA GLU A 84 4.16 8.74 -17.21
C GLU A 84 3.00 8.44 -16.26
N GLY A 85 3.33 8.04 -15.02
CA GLY A 85 2.34 7.69 -14.01
C GLY A 85 2.92 6.91 -12.86
N THR A 86 2.04 6.22 -12.14
CA THR A 86 2.36 5.46 -10.94
C THR A 86 1.99 3.99 -11.09
N TYR A 87 2.89 3.12 -10.70
CA TYR A 87 2.64 1.68 -10.60
C TYR A 87 2.14 1.36 -9.20
N MET A 88 0.91 0.88 -9.12
CA MET A 88 0.22 0.49 -7.89
C MET A 88 0.31 -1.02 -7.68
N CYS A 89 0.09 -1.49 -6.46
CA CYS A 89 -0.06 -2.91 -6.18
C CYS A 89 -1.38 -3.44 -6.77
N ALA A 90 -1.32 -4.39 -7.70
CA ALA A 90 -2.51 -5.00 -8.31
C ALA A 90 -3.33 -5.83 -7.30
N CYS A 91 -2.68 -6.37 -6.27
CA CYS A 91 -3.30 -7.32 -5.34
C CYS A 91 -4.13 -6.67 -4.23
N CYS A 92 -3.86 -5.42 -3.86
CA CYS A 92 -4.61 -4.75 -2.79
C CYS A 92 -5.49 -3.61 -3.29
N GLY A 93 -6.25 -3.88 -4.33
CA GLY A 93 -7.27 -2.98 -4.85
C GLY A 93 -6.79 -1.99 -5.90
N GLY A 94 -5.51 -1.99 -6.28
CA GLY A 94 -4.99 -1.12 -7.35
C GLY A 94 -4.83 0.35 -6.95
N ASP A 95 -4.91 0.68 -5.67
CA ASP A 95 -4.81 2.04 -5.14
C ASP A 95 -3.61 2.26 -4.18
N TYR A 96 -2.72 1.28 -4.05
CA TYR A 96 -1.55 1.37 -3.18
C TYR A 96 -0.27 1.61 -3.99
N PRO A 97 0.32 2.83 -3.95
CA PRO A 97 1.42 3.21 -4.82
C PRO A 97 2.72 2.50 -4.43
N LEU A 98 3.42 1.96 -5.42
CA LEU A 98 4.69 1.26 -5.24
C LEU A 98 5.85 1.97 -5.92
N TYR A 99 5.72 2.26 -7.23
CA TYR A 99 6.81 2.82 -8.02
C TYR A 99 6.31 3.96 -8.93
N SER A 100 7.17 4.95 -9.18
CA SER A 100 6.95 5.99 -10.17
C SER A 100 7.54 5.59 -11.53
N SER A 101 6.90 6.00 -12.62
CA SER A 101 7.49 5.89 -13.96
C SER A 101 8.81 6.63 -14.10
N ALA A 102 9.03 7.68 -13.31
CA ALA A 102 10.30 8.43 -13.29
C ALA A 102 11.48 7.57 -12.79
N ALA A 103 11.21 6.58 -11.93
CA ALA A 103 12.22 5.65 -11.43
C ALA A 103 12.41 4.41 -12.32
N LYS A 104 11.59 4.25 -13.37
CA LYS A 104 11.65 3.09 -14.27
C LYS A 104 12.81 3.24 -15.26
N PHE A 105 13.52 2.14 -15.48
CA PHE A 105 14.58 2.07 -16.49
C PHE A 105 14.56 0.72 -17.22
N ASP A 106 15.17 0.67 -18.39
CA ASP A 106 15.30 -0.55 -19.17
C ASP A 106 16.51 -1.35 -18.70
N SER A 107 16.26 -2.42 -17.97
CA SER A 107 17.28 -3.32 -17.45
C SER A 107 17.67 -4.43 -18.41
N LYS A 108 17.01 -4.57 -19.55
CA LYS A 108 17.18 -5.66 -20.53
C LYS A 108 16.93 -7.07 -19.97
N THR A 109 16.27 -7.17 -18.81
CA THR A 109 16.01 -8.47 -18.16
C THR A 109 14.68 -9.08 -18.57
N GLY A 110 13.78 -8.30 -19.20
CA GLY A 110 12.44 -8.75 -19.59
C GLY A 110 11.37 -8.58 -18.50
N TRP A 111 11.67 -7.80 -17.48
CA TRP A 111 10.75 -7.40 -16.41
C TRP A 111 10.87 -5.90 -16.13
N PRO A 112 9.76 -5.22 -15.75
CA PRO A 112 9.82 -3.82 -15.36
C PRO A 112 10.76 -3.62 -14.18
N SER A 113 11.70 -2.69 -14.33
CA SER A 113 12.75 -2.43 -13.36
C SER A 113 12.75 -0.98 -12.92
N PHE A 114 12.93 -0.77 -11.60
CA PHE A 114 12.93 0.55 -10.98
C PHE A 114 14.16 0.71 -10.09
N TRP A 115 14.72 1.92 -10.01
CA TRP A 115 15.90 2.16 -9.17
C TRP A 115 15.52 2.54 -7.73
N GLU A 116 14.25 2.91 -7.46
CA GLU A 116 13.71 3.10 -6.11
C GLU A 116 12.18 2.93 -6.08
N PRO A 117 11.57 2.59 -4.92
CA PRO A 117 10.13 2.72 -4.69
C PRO A 117 9.76 4.18 -4.40
N ILE A 118 8.45 4.54 -4.52
CA ILE A 118 7.94 5.85 -4.13
C ILE A 118 8.17 6.10 -2.64
N ASN A 119 8.01 5.06 -1.82
CA ASN A 119 8.26 5.10 -0.39
C ASN A 119 8.73 3.72 0.08
N LEU A 120 9.84 3.66 0.80
CA LEU A 120 10.36 2.41 1.36
C LEU A 120 9.39 1.74 2.34
N SER A 121 8.50 2.48 2.99
CA SER A 121 7.46 1.91 3.86
C SER A 121 6.33 1.19 3.11
N HIS A 122 6.26 1.34 1.78
CA HIS A 122 5.25 0.68 0.96
C HIS A 122 5.67 -0.73 0.51
N ILE A 123 6.90 -1.10 0.78
CA ILE A 123 7.43 -2.43 0.47
C ILE A 123 8.08 -3.06 1.70
N GLU A 124 8.14 -4.38 1.70
CA GLU A 124 8.93 -5.17 2.65
C GLU A 124 10.03 -5.91 1.91
N LEU A 125 11.24 -5.90 2.46
CA LEU A 125 12.41 -6.60 1.92
C LEU A 125 12.69 -7.82 2.78
N VAL A 126 12.55 -9.01 2.19
CA VAL A 126 12.69 -10.28 2.89
C VAL A 126 13.85 -11.09 2.31
N LYS A 127 14.89 -11.33 3.11
CA LYS A 127 16.00 -12.18 2.70
C LYS A 127 15.55 -13.62 2.55
N GLU A 128 15.78 -14.21 1.39
CA GLU A 128 15.51 -15.63 1.15
C GLU A 128 16.68 -16.48 1.66
N THR A 129 16.41 -17.32 2.66
CA THR A 129 17.43 -18.14 3.35
C THR A 129 17.39 -19.62 2.96
N ASN A 130 16.95 -19.96 1.74
CA ASN A 130 16.95 -21.35 1.31
C ASN A 130 18.38 -21.87 0.99
N LEU A 131 18.56 -23.19 1.03
CA LEU A 131 19.86 -23.82 0.81
C LEU A 131 20.45 -23.52 -0.58
N ILE A 132 19.62 -23.33 -1.60
CA ILE A 132 20.05 -23.04 -2.97
C ILE A 132 20.65 -21.63 -3.03
N ASN A 133 20.03 -20.64 -2.35
CA ASN A 133 20.52 -19.27 -2.30
C ASN A 133 21.85 -19.13 -1.55
N ARG A 134 22.20 -20.10 -0.71
CA ARG A 134 23.51 -20.14 -0.05
C ARG A 134 24.67 -20.30 -1.05
N PHE A 135 24.41 -20.94 -2.20
CA PHE A 135 25.41 -21.14 -3.26
C PHE A 135 25.31 -20.10 -4.38
N LEU A 136 24.13 -19.57 -4.66
CA LEU A 136 23.86 -18.64 -5.77
C LEU A 136 23.81 -17.17 -5.36
N GLY A 137 24.04 -16.85 -4.09
CA GLY A 137 23.89 -15.50 -3.51
C GLY A 137 22.51 -15.30 -2.89
N THR A 138 22.47 -14.48 -1.84
CA THR A 138 21.23 -14.17 -1.12
C THR A 138 20.32 -13.31 -2.00
N ARG A 139 19.15 -13.84 -2.38
CA ARG A 139 18.11 -13.07 -3.04
C ARG A 139 17.30 -12.31 -1.98
N VAL A 140 16.87 -11.10 -2.31
CA VAL A 140 16.01 -10.31 -1.45
C VAL A 140 14.66 -10.13 -2.16
N GLU A 141 13.65 -10.81 -1.62
CA GLU A 141 12.27 -10.70 -2.08
C GLU A 141 11.71 -9.33 -1.74
N VAL A 142 10.95 -8.75 -2.67
CA VAL A 142 10.17 -7.52 -2.46
C VAL A 142 8.70 -7.88 -2.36
N ARG A 143 8.06 -7.48 -1.26
CA ARG A 143 6.63 -7.65 -1.02
C ARG A 143 5.93 -6.31 -0.87
N CYS A 144 4.64 -6.29 -1.15
CA CYS A 144 3.77 -5.17 -0.81
C CYS A 144 3.55 -5.12 0.70
N ALA A 145 3.87 -4.01 1.36
CA ALA A 145 3.71 -3.85 2.81
C ALA A 145 2.23 -3.91 3.26
N ARG A 146 1.27 -3.58 2.36
CA ARG A 146 -0.16 -3.57 2.67
C ARG A 146 -0.82 -4.94 2.61
N CYS A 147 -0.36 -5.86 1.76
CA CYS A 147 -1.04 -7.14 1.53
C CYS A 147 -0.14 -8.38 1.49
N ASP A 148 1.16 -8.22 1.77
CA ASP A 148 2.19 -9.27 1.71
C ASP A 148 2.32 -9.99 0.35
N SER A 149 1.75 -9.42 -0.72
CA SER A 149 1.90 -10.02 -2.05
C SER A 149 3.34 -9.94 -2.52
N HIS A 150 3.83 -11.05 -3.06
CA HIS A 150 5.11 -11.08 -3.75
C HIS A 150 5.06 -10.17 -4.99
N LEU A 151 6.03 -9.25 -5.11
CA LEU A 151 6.15 -8.32 -6.24
C LEU A 151 7.29 -8.72 -7.19
N GLY A 152 8.40 -9.16 -6.63
CA GLY A 152 9.62 -9.47 -7.34
C GLY A 152 10.82 -9.50 -6.40
N HIS A 153 11.99 -9.09 -6.89
CA HIS A 153 13.24 -9.07 -6.12
C HIS A 153 14.01 -7.78 -6.33
N VAL A 154 14.89 -7.45 -5.38
CA VAL A 154 15.84 -6.34 -5.51
C VAL A 154 17.26 -6.88 -5.61
N PHE A 155 18.05 -6.22 -6.47
CA PHE A 155 19.44 -6.52 -6.79
C PHE A 155 20.31 -5.26 -6.63
N ASP A 156 21.63 -5.45 -6.50
CA ASP A 156 22.63 -4.39 -6.31
C ASP A 156 23.34 -4.00 -7.63
N ASP A 157 22.68 -4.21 -8.76
CA ASP A 157 23.18 -4.00 -10.11
C ASP A 157 22.38 -2.92 -10.87
N GLY A 158 21.71 -2.02 -10.14
CA GLY A 158 20.94 -0.92 -10.69
C GLY A 158 21.77 0.33 -11.02
N PRO A 159 21.15 1.33 -11.67
CA PRO A 159 21.82 2.60 -11.98
C PRO A 159 21.92 3.52 -10.75
N PRO A 160 22.78 4.58 -10.83
CA PRO A 160 22.68 5.68 -9.89
C PRO A 160 21.27 6.30 -9.90
N PRO A 161 20.81 6.90 -8.77
CA PRO A 161 21.59 7.22 -7.56
C PRO A 161 21.68 6.11 -6.54
N THR A 162 20.81 5.06 -6.59
CA THR A 162 20.70 4.07 -5.52
C THR A 162 21.59 2.85 -5.73
N GLY A 163 21.98 2.56 -6.96
CA GLY A 163 22.64 1.31 -7.32
C GLY A 163 21.72 0.08 -7.19
N LYS A 164 20.42 0.27 -6.91
CA LYS A 164 19.46 -0.81 -6.75
C LYS A 164 18.64 -1.02 -8.02
N ARG A 165 18.30 -2.27 -8.30
CA ARG A 165 17.35 -2.66 -9.32
C ARG A 165 16.22 -3.48 -8.69
N TYR A 166 15.06 -2.84 -8.55
CA TYR A 166 13.80 -3.48 -8.15
C TYR A 166 13.17 -4.09 -9.41
N CYS A 167 13.35 -5.41 -9.58
CA CYS A 167 12.87 -6.17 -10.73
C CYS A 167 11.52 -6.79 -10.38
N MET A 168 10.43 -6.23 -10.94
CA MET A 168 9.06 -6.54 -10.54
C MET A 168 8.34 -7.34 -11.61
N ASN A 169 7.39 -8.19 -11.21
CA ASN A 169 6.47 -8.84 -12.13
C ASN A 169 5.41 -7.85 -12.59
N SER A 170 5.16 -7.75 -13.90
CA SER A 170 4.12 -6.87 -14.45
C SER A 170 2.74 -7.21 -13.91
N VAL A 171 2.44 -8.50 -13.75
CA VAL A 171 1.15 -8.99 -13.25
C VAL A 171 0.87 -8.58 -11.80
N ALA A 172 1.91 -8.24 -11.03
CA ALA A 172 1.80 -7.73 -9.66
C ALA A 172 1.52 -6.22 -9.60
N LEU A 173 1.53 -5.52 -10.73
CA LEU A 173 1.39 -4.08 -10.85
C LEU A 173 0.14 -3.68 -11.62
N THR A 174 -0.39 -2.51 -11.27
CA THR A 174 -1.42 -1.80 -12.06
C THR A 174 -0.94 -0.38 -12.28
N PHE A 175 -1.00 0.10 -13.52
CA PHE A 175 -0.55 1.44 -13.88
C PHE A 175 -1.69 2.46 -13.82
N VAL A 176 -1.41 3.62 -13.22
CA VAL A 176 -2.30 4.77 -13.16
C VAL A 176 -1.58 5.97 -13.80
N PRO A 177 -2.10 6.52 -14.92
CA PRO A 177 -1.53 7.70 -15.55
C PRO A 177 -1.53 8.92 -14.62
N ASN A 178 -0.60 9.86 -14.84
CA ASN A 178 -0.60 11.11 -14.10
C ASN A 178 -1.92 11.87 -14.28
N GLY A 179 -2.47 12.37 -13.16
CA GLY A 179 -3.74 13.10 -13.16
C GLY A 179 -5.00 12.21 -13.09
N GLU A 180 -4.85 10.90 -13.18
CA GLU A 180 -5.97 9.98 -12.99
C GLU A 180 -6.01 9.44 -11.55
N THR A 181 -7.23 9.14 -11.08
CA THR A 181 -7.44 8.47 -9.79
C THR A 181 -7.40 6.95 -9.97
N PRO A 182 -6.75 6.22 -9.04
CA PRO A 182 -6.76 4.77 -9.08
C PRO A 182 -8.19 4.22 -9.04
N LYS A 183 -8.51 3.32 -9.97
CA LYS A 183 -9.77 2.58 -9.92
C LYS A 183 -9.57 1.33 -9.07
N ARG A 184 -10.32 1.21 -7.96
CA ARG A 184 -10.29 0.00 -7.16
C ARG A 184 -10.73 -1.20 -8.00
N THR A 185 -9.89 -2.22 -8.04
CA THR A 185 -10.14 -3.46 -8.79
C THR A 185 -10.99 -4.46 -8.00
N PHE A 186 -11.09 -4.29 -6.67
CA PHE A 186 -11.92 -5.14 -5.82
C PHE A 186 -13.03 -4.30 -5.19
N PRO A 187 -14.29 -4.80 -5.15
CA PRO A 187 -15.36 -4.11 -4.46
C PRO A 187 -15.00 -3.98 -2.97
N ALA A 188 -15.26 -2.80 -2.39
CA ALA A 188 -15.36 -2.67 -0.95
C ALA A 188 -16.60 -3.51 -0.55
N GLU A 189 -16.42 -4.50 0.31
CA GLU A 189 -17.54 -5.26 0.91
C GLU A 189 -18.42 -4.35 1.76
#